data_a51beb0594c28303e5c8bfff28ed4663
#
_entry.id   a51beb0594c28303e5c8bfff28ed4663
#
_cell.length_a   1.000
_cell.length_b   1.000
_cell.length_c   1.000
_cell.angle_alpha   90.00
_cell.angle_beta   90.00
_cell.angle_gamma   90.00
#
_symmetry.space_group_name_H-M   'P 1'
#
loop_
_entity.id
_entity.type
_entity.pdbx_description
1 polymer ?
#
loop_
_entity_poly.entity_id
_entity_poly.type
_entity_poly.pdbx_seq_one_letter_code
_entity_poly.pdbx_strand_id
1 'polypeptide(L)'
;MRYADLCSVTEPVVSVITPSLNHAKFLRATIESVAAQTYRNFEHIVIDGGSSDGTVEILKEYPHLKWISEPDDNVLDAYQKALRLARGRYIIQCCVSDGFLAPGWFDKCVDLLGRHKDVSLVWALPQYMSEDGALLRVSYEGFLEDPPPQKEDFLSFWLATRFVLPEGNYCVRASVLRENFPDGNAREHYRIHCHLGFMYNFMTRGYCPLFVPEVVNYGRFHAGQRGQRLQAEERPAYKKYVNDVRLYAGQLFRGEVVHVFRDGESAVTSTVDARASRRIRKDYRKHQLLQSRLLRTAPYVLFVKFRTKVRQVFSAKTER
;
A
#
# COMPACT_ATOMS: atom_id res chain seq x y z
N MET A 1 45.55 3.52 15.99
CA MET A 1 44.33 3.67 15.21
C MET A 1 43.19 3.61 16.20
N ARG A 2 42.50 4.70 16.44
CA ARG A 2 41.48 4.78 17.53
C ARG A 2 40.17 4.26 16.99
N TYR A 3 39.45 3.48 17.78
CA TYR A 3 38.13 2.86 17.50
C TYR A 3 37.00 3.87 17.26
N ALA A 4 37.30 5.16 17.10
CA ALA A 4 36.36 6.25 16.98
C ALA A 4 35.96 6.63 15.52
N ASP A 5 36.55 6.00 14.49
CA ASP A 5 36.39 6.45 13.09
C ASP A 5 35.50 5.52 12.23
N LEU A 6 34.72 4.61 12.82
CA LEU A 6 33.91 3.63 12.09
C LEU A 6 32.38 3.73 12.33
N CYS A 7 31.89 4.84 12.83
CA CYS A 7 30.45 5.04 12.98
C CYS A 7 29.99 6.38 12.38
N SER A 8 30.16 6.55 11.05
CA SER A 8 29.19 7.37 10.32
C SER A 8 27.92 6.52 10.22
N VAL A 9 27.04 6.62 11.20
CA VAL A 9 25.67 6.09 11.08
C VAL A 9 25.01 6.92 9.99
N THR A 10 25.18 6.49 8.73
CA THR A 10 24.45 7.10 7.61
C THR A 10 22.97 6.90 7.90
N GLU A 11 22.21 8.00 7.93
CA GLU A 11 20.77 7.91 8.12
C GLU A 11 20.17 6.97 7.07
N PRO A 12 19.21 6.10 7.44
CA PRO A 12 18.61 5.18 6.49
C PRO A 12 17.89 5.97 5.40
N VAL A 13 17.99 5.51 4.16
CA VAL A 13 17.26 6.11 3.04
C VAL A 13 15.85 5.53 2.95
N VAL A 14 15.67 4.26 3.29
CA VAL A 14 14.37 3.56 3.28
C VAL A 14 14.05 3.09 4.70
N SER A 15 12.82 3.32 5.15
CA SER A 15 12.26 2.66 6.33
C SER A 15 11.21 1.66 5.87
N VAL A 16 11.42 0.38 6.19
CA VAL A 16 10.39 -0.66 6.03
C VAL A 16 9.63 -0.75 7.33
N ILE A 17 8.29 -0.67 7.28
CA ILE A 17 7.43 -0.75 8.46
C ILE A 17 6.52 -1.96 8.39
N THR A 18 6.49 -2.75 9.47
CA THR A 18 5.77 -4.02 9.56
C THR A 18 4.94 -4.06 10.85
N PRO A 19 3.61 -3.84 10.77
CA PRO A 19 2.72 -4.15 11.89
C PRO A 19 2.56 -5.66 12.05
N SER A 20 2.54 -6.13 13.29
CA SER A 20 2.44 -7.55 13.67
C SER A 20 1.50 -7.72 14.86
N LEU A 21 0.66 -8.76 14.84
CA LEU A 21 -0.11 -9.24 16.00
C LEU A 21 -0.44 -10.72 15.83
N ASN A 22 0.17 -11.57 16.67
CA ASN A 22 -0.05 -13.03 16.66
C ASN A 22 0.19 -13.67 15.27
N HIS A 23 1.37 -13.41 14.69
CA HIS A 23 1.77 -13.91 13.38
C HIS A 23 3.15 -14.57 13.37
N ALA A 24 3.56 -15.20 14.46
CA ALA A 24 4.86 -15.90 14.58
C ALA A 24 5.12 -16.85 13.39
N LYS A 25 4.09 -17.55 12.91
CA LYS A 25 4.16 -18.49 11.78
C LYS A 25 4.79 -17.88 10.50
N PHE A 26 4.54 -16.61 10.24
CA PHE A 26 4.93 -15.97 8.97
C PHE A 26 6.01 -14.91 9.14
N LEU A 27 6.28 -14.47 10.36
CA LEU A 27 7.16 -13.34 10.66
C LEU A 27 8.58 -13.54 10.11
N ARG A 28 9.16 -14.73 10.26
CA ARG A 28 10.51 -15.02 9.73
C ARG A 28 10.59 -14.80 8.23
N ALA A 29 9.65 -15.35 7.47
CA ALA A 29 9.61 -15.22 6.02
C ALA A 29 9.50 -13.75 5.58
N THR A 30 8.70 -12.95 6.31
CA THR A 30 8.59 -11.50 6.07
C THR A 30 9.93 -10.80 6.32
N ILE A 31 10.57 -11.02 7.49
CA ILE A 31 11.86 -10.40 7.86
C ILE A 31 12.93 -10.77 6.84
N GLU A 32 13.05 -12.04 6.50
CA GLU A 32 14.06 -12.55 5.57
C GLU A 32 13.87 -12.00 4.15
N SER A 33 12.64 -11.84 3.69
CA SER A 33 12.34 -11.22 2.39
C SER A 33 12.77 -9.75 2.30
N VAL A 34 12.66 -9.03 3.41
CA VAL A 34 13.17 -7.64 3.54
C VAL A 34 14.71 -7.65 3.60
N ALA A 35 15.31 -8.53 4.38
CA ALA A 35 16.75 -8.64 4.52
C ALA A 35 17.45 -9.08 3.21
N ALA A 36 16.74 -9.79 2.33
CA ALA A 36 17.23 -10.24 1.02
C ALA A 36 17.31 -9.11 -0.03
N GLN A 37 16.82 -7.91 0.25
CA GLN A 37 16.91 -6.78 -0.67
C GLN A 37 18.38 -6.39 -0.93
N THR A 38 18.71 -6.06 -2.19
CA THR A 38 20.06 -5.67 -2.61
C THR A 38 20.46 -4.29 -2.09
N TYR A 39 19.52 -3.37 -2.00
CA TYR A 39 19.73 -2.07 -1.40
C TYR A 39 19.98 -2.20 0.11
N ARG A 40 21.09 -1.68 0.62
CA ARG A 40 21.52 -1.91 2.01
C ARG A 40 21.26 -0.74 2.96
N ASN A 41 21.04 0.47 2.46
CA ASN A 41 20.82 1.63 3.32
C ASN A 41 19.33 1.75 3.72
N PHE A 42 18.85 0.77 4.47
CA PHE A 42 17.48 0.75 5.01
C PHE A 42 17.47 0.36 6.49
N GLU A 43 16.39 0.68 7.15
CA GLU A 43 16.00 0.16 8.47
C GLU A 43 14.71 -0.64 8.35
N HIS A 44 14.54 -1.66 9.20
CA HIS A 44 13.31 -2.42 9.29
C HIS A 44 12.72 -2.26 10.69
N ILE A 45 11.51 -1.71 10.77
CA ILE A 45 10.79 -1.37 11.99
C ILE A 45 9.58 -2.29 12.12
N VAL A 46 9.51 -3.06 13.20
CA VAL A 46 8.39 -3.95 13.50
C VAL A 46 7.64 -3.41 14.72
N ILE A 47 6.35 -3.21 14.59
CA ILE A 47 5.47 -2.85 15.70
C ILE A 47 4.58 -4.05 15.98
N ASP A 48 4.82 -4.67 17.10
CA ASP A 48 4.06 -5.81 17.60
C ASP A 48 3.02 -5.34 18.61
N GLY A 49 1.76 -5.68 18.37
CA GLY A 49 0.61 -5.29 19.18
C GLY A 49 0.43 -6.07 20.50
N GLY A 50 1.53 -6.59 21.06
CA GLY A 50 1.50 -7.39 22.29
C GLY A 50 1.13 -8.86 22.01
N SER A 51 1.82 -9.48 21.05
CA SER A 51 1.61 -10.88 20.69
C SER A 51 1.93 -11.86 21.82
N SER A 52 1.22 -12.99 21.84
CA SER A 52 1.37 -14.08 22.82
C SER A 52 1.71 -15.44 22.17
N ASP A 53 2.04 -15.47 20.87
CA ASP A 53 2.21 -16.69 20.07
C ASP A 53 3.68 -17.04 19.74
N GLY A 54 4.66 -16.41 20.41
CA GLY A 54 6.08 -16.58 20.11
C GLY A 54 6.64 -15.53 19.13
N THR A 55 5.86 -14.54 18.73
CA THR A 55 6.32 -13.42 17.87
C THR A 55 7.51 -12.69 18.47
N VAL A 56 7.45 -12.37 19.77
CA VAL A 56 8.51 -11.61 20.46
C VAL A 56 9.84 -12.38 20.52
N GLU A 57 9.77 -13.69 20.73
CA GLU A 57 10.94 -14.58 20.71
C GLU A 57 11.64 -14.55 19.35
N ILE A 58 10.87 -14.57 18.27
CA ILE A 58 11.40 -14.45 16.92
C ILE A 58 12.06 -13.09 16.71
N LEU A 59 11.44 -12.00 17.14
CA LEU A 59 12.00 -10.65 16.98
C LEU A 59 13.38 -10.51 17.64
N LYS A 60 13.61 -11.14 18.80
CA LYS A 60 14.89 -11.15 19.51
C LYS A 60 16.03 -11.81 18.74
N GLU A 61 15.71 -12.72 17.79
CA GLU A 61 16.71 -13.41 16.98
C GLU A 61 17.31 -12.53 15.86
N TYR A 62 16.69 -11.38 15.58
CA TYR A 62 17.09 -10.48 14.50
C TYR A 62 17.61 -9.13 15.02
N PRO A 63 18.90 -9.02 15.39
CA PRO A 63 19.46 -7.83 16.05
C PRO A 63 19.46 -6.56 15.18
N HIS A 64 19.25 -6.69 13.87
CA HIS A 64 19.16 -5.56 12.95
C HIS A 64 17.78 -4.89 12.95
N LEU A 65 16.77 -5.52 13.53
CA LEU A 65 15.42 -4.95 13.60
C LEU A 65 15.35 -3.87 14.68
N LYS A 66 14.56 -2.85 14.37
CA LYS A 66 14.01 -1.96 15.39
C LYS A 66 12.59 -2.43 15.69
N TRP A 67 12.30 -2.82 16.91
CA TRP A 67 10.97 -3.31 17.22
C TRP A 67 10.47 -2.82 18.59
N ILE A 68 9.16 -2.72 18.70
CA ILE A 68 8.42 -2.47 19.94
C ILE A 68 7.34 -3.54 20.03
N SER A 69 7.14 -4.10 21.22
CA SER A 69 6.02 -5.00 21.52
C SER A 69 5.25 -4.42 22.70
N GLU A 70 4.07 -3.92 22.40
CA GLU A 70 3.12 -3.37 23.37
C GLU A 70 1.71 -3.41 22.79
N PRO A 71 0.66 -3.48 23.60
CA PRO A 71 -0.70 -3.42 23.09
C PRO A 71 -0.94 -2.20 22.21
N ASP A 72 -1.64 -2.41 21.10
CA ASP A 72 -2.15 -1.36 20.23
C ASP A 72 -3.69 -1.35 20.19
N ASP A 73 -4.28 -0.20 19.93
CA ASP A 73 -5.73 -0.07 19.78
C ASP A 73 -6.23 -0.70 18.47
N ASN A 74 -5.38 -0.67 17.46
CA ASN A 74 -5.66 -1.19 16.11
C ASN A 74 -4.43 -0.99 15.20
N VAL A 75 -4.53 -1.48 13.95
CA VAL A 75 -3.43 -1.39 12.97
C VAL A 75 -3.02 0.05 12.64
N LEU A 76 -3.93 1.02 12.72
CA LEU A 76 -3.58 2.44 12.51
C LEU A 76 -2.61 2.93 13.59
N ASP A 77 -2.84 2.56 14.85
CA ASP A 77 -1.93 2.89 15.95
C ASP A 77 -0.54 2.28 15.74
N ALA A 78 -0.47 1.01 15.32
CA ALA A 78 0.80 0.35 14.97
C ALA A 78 1.53 1.11 13.85
N TYR A 79 0.84 1.50 12.78
CA TYR A 79 1.44 2.31 11.71
C TYR A 79 1.90 3.67 12.20
N GLN A 80 1.14 4.35 13.04
CA GLN A 80 1.52 5.66 13.58
C GLN A 80 2.74 5.56 14.50
N LYS A 81 2.84 4.51 15.32
CA LYS A 81 4.04 4.21 16.13
C LYS A 81 5.26 4.02 15.21
N ALA A 82 5.12 3.21 14.15
CA ALA A 82 6.18 2.99 13.18
C ALA A 82 6.61 4.28 12.47
N LEU A 83 5.66 5.12 12.04
CA LEU A 83 5.93 6.38 11.36
C LEU A 83 6.68 7.40 12.24
N ARG A 84 6.46 7.36 13.57
CA ARG A 84 7.24 8.17 14.53
C ARG A 84 8.69 7.73 14.64
N LEU A 85 8.96 6.43 14.51
CA LEU A 85 10.30 5.85 14.59
C LEU A 85 11.06 5.90 13.26
N ALA A 86 10.36 5.92 12.14
CA ALA A 86 10.94 5.89 10.81
C ALA A 86 11.77 7.15 10.53
N ARG A 87 13.04 6.95 10.11
CA ARG A 87 13.98 8.02 9.74
C ARG A 87 14.27 8.07 8.25
N GLY A 88 13.88 7.04 7.51
CA GLY A 88 14.08 6.97 6.07
C GLY A 88 13.39 8.10 5.30
N ARG A 89 14.04 8.53 4.23
CA ARG A 89 13.46 9.46 3.26
C ARG A 89 12.26 8.87 2.54
N TYR A 90 12.26 7.55 2.37
CA TYR A 90 11.20 6.77 1.74
C TYR A 90 10.68 5.73 2.72
N ILE A 91 9.39 5.41 2.61
CA ILE A 91 8.74 4.40 3.44
C ILE A 91 8.14 3.33 2.56
N ILE A 92 8.35 2.07 2.95
CA ILE A 92 7.72 0.89 2.39
C ILE A 92 6.94 0.20 3.49
N GLN A 93 5.68 -0.12 3.23
CA GLN A 93 4.86 -0.93 4.13
C GLN A 93 4.98 -2.39 3.73
N CYS A 94 5.21 -3.29 4.68
CA CYS A 94 5.26 -4.73 4.47
C CYS A 94 4.55 -5.41 5.64
N CYS A 95 3.29 -5.80 5.47
CA CYS A 95 2.55 -6.49 6.52
C CYS A 95 3.15 -7.87 6.81
N VAL A 96 3.05 -8.33 8.05
CA VAL A 96 3.43 -9.71 8.37
C VAL A 96 2.55 -10.66 7.56
N SER A 97 3.11 -11.75 7.10
CA SER A 97 2.65 -12.74 6.13
C SER A 97 2.92 -12.39 4.67
N ASP A 98 3.13 -11.13 4.34
CA ASP A 98 3.56 -10.67 3.03
C ASP A 98 5.10 -10.60 2.95
N GLY A 99 5.64 -10.33 1.77
CA GLY A 99 7.08 -10.18 1.57
C GLY A 99 7.45 -9.88 0.13
N PHE A 100 8.75 -9.76 -0.14
CA PHE A 100 9.25 -9.37 -1.45
C PHE A 100 9.73 -10.58 -2.26
N LEU A 101 9.43 -10.56 -3.57
CA LEU A 101 9.91 -11.52 -4.57
C LEU A 101 11.09 -10.94 -5.37
N ALA A 102 11.10 -9.62 -5.57
CA ALA A 102 12.13 -8.93 -6.33
C ALA A 102 13.18 -8.32 -5.38
N PRO A 103 14.40 -8.87 -5.31
CA PRO A 103 15.44 -8.36 -4.40
C PRO A 103 15.94 -6.96 -4.77
N GLY A 104 15.77 -6.50 -6.01
CA GLY A 104 16.14 -5.16 -6.48
C GLY A 104 15.03 -4.10 -6.32
N TRP A 105 13.93 -4.40 -5.64
CA TRP A 105 12.81 -3.49 -5.56
C TRP A 105 13.14 -2.17 -4.85
N PHE A 106 13.92 -2.22 -3.75
CA PHE A 106 14.28 -1.01 -3.02
C PHE A 106 15.23 -0.12 -3.83
N ASP A 107 16.20 -0.70 -4.54
CA ASP A 107 17.09 0.05 -5.45
C ASP A 107 16.28 0.80 -6.51
N LYS A 108 15.31 0.10 -7.13
CA LYS A 108 14.44 0.68 -8.15
C LYS A 108 13.58 1.82 -7.59
N CYS A 109 13.01 1.66 -6.41
CA CYS A 109 12.23 2.70 -5.75
C CYS A 109 13.05 3.95 -5.45
N VAL A 110 14.25 3.77 -4.89
CA VAL A 110 15.16 4.88 -4.55
C VAL A 110 15.59 5.63 -5.81
N ASP A 111 15.95 4.90 -6.88
CA ASP A 111 16.33 5.48 -8.16
C ASP A 111 15.18 6.28 -8.79
N LEU A 112 13.98 5.68 -8.92
CA LEU A 112 12.83 6.31 -9.54
C LEU A 112 12.37 7.56 -8.77
N LEU A 113 12.23 7.47 -7.44
CA LEU A 113 11.87 8.61 -6.61
C LEU A 113 12.98 9.69 -6.58
N GLY A 114 14.23 9.29 -6.75
CA GLY A 114 15.37 10.20 -6.89
C GLY A 114 15.32 11.03 -8.17
N ARG A 115 15.01 10.40 -9.30
CA ARG A 115 14.96 11.03 -10.63
C ARG A 115 13.68 11.81 -10.89
N HIS A 116 12.54 11.32 -10.40
CA HIS A 116 11.21 11.89 -10.67
C HIS A 116 10.72 12.70 -9.46
N LYS A 117 11.06 14.01 -9.45
CA LYS A 117 10.62 14.90 -8.35
C LYS A 117 9.12 15.15 -8.35
N ASP A 118 8.48 15.04 -9.50
CA ASP A 118 7.03 15.13 -9.71
C ASP A 118 6.26 13.87 -9.25
N VAL A 119 6.97 12.80 -8.86
CA VAL A 119 6.40 11.53 -8.35
C VAL A 119 6.54 11.46 -6.85
N SER A 120 5.47 11.12 -6.17
CA SER A 120 5.41 11.01 -4.71
C SER A 120 5.42 9.58 -4.22
N LEU A 121 5.04 8.63 -5.08
CA LEU A 121 4.89 7.22 -4.76
C LEU A 121 5.19 6.36 -6.00
N VAL A 122 5.95 5.29 -5.81
CA VAL A 122 6.20 4.24 -6.83
C VAL A 122 5.53 2.95 -6.37
N TRP A 123 4.83 2.27 -7.26
CA TRP A 123 4.14 1.02 -6.96
C TRP A 123 4.26 0.01 -8.10
N ALA A 124 4.02 -1.26 -7.79
CA ALA A 124 4.11 -2.37 -8.71
C ALA A 124 3.03 -3.43 -8.42
N LEU A 125 3.13 -4.63 -8.94
CA LEU A 125 2.13 -5.68 -8.80
C LEU A 125 2.49 -6.68 -7.72
N PRO A 126 1.52 -7.09 -6.87
CA PRO A 126 1.68 -8.23 -5.99
C PRO A 126 1.25 -9.52 -6.67
N GLN A 127 1.90 -10.62 -6.32
CA GLN A 127 1.46 -11.97 -6.60
C GLN A 127 0.84 -12.58 -5.35
N TYR A 128 -0.27 -13.28 -5.49
CA TYR A 128 -0.85 -13.99 -4.37
C TYR A 128 -0.04 -15.25 -4.05
N MET A 129 0.00 -15.59 -2.77
CA MET A 129 0.66 -16.78 -2.26
C MET A 129 -0.32 -17.54 -1.36
N SER A 130 -0.33 -18.85 -1.43
CA SER A 130 -1.10 -19.68 -0.50
C SER A 130 -0.44 -19.75 0.88
N GLU A 131 -1.14 -20.27 1.86
CA GLU A 131 -0.63 -20.38 3.23
C GLU A 131 0.64 -21.25 3.32
N ASP A 132 0.74 -22.28 2.49
CA ASP A 132 1.87 -23.20 2.38
C ASP A 132 3.03 -22.67 1.50
N GLY A 133 2.90 -21.47 0.93
CA GLY A 133 3.97 -20.79 0.18
C GLY A 133 3.93 -20.98 -1.33
N ALA A 134 2.93 -21.66 -1.89
CA ALA A 134 2.80 -21.78 -3.35
C ALA A 134 2.37 -20.44 -3.95
N LEU A 135 3.08 -20.00 -5.00
CA LEU A 135 2.71 -18.79 -5.75
C LEU A 135 1.43 -19.06 -6.57
N LEU A 136 0.51 -18.13 -6.48
CA LEU A 136 -0.76 -18.13 -7.18
C LEU A 136 -0.75 -17.08 -8.31
N ARG A 137 -1.92 -16.60 -8.72
CA ARG A 137 -2.03 -15.58 -9.77
C ARG A 137 -1.46 -14.22 -9.35
N VAL A 138 -1.02 -13.45 -10.32
CA VAL A 138 -0.66 -12.03 -10.15
C VAL A 138 -1.93 -11.20 -9.99
N SER A 139 -1.93 -10.27 -9.05
CA SER A 139 -3.01 -9.30 -8.90
C SER A 139 -2.91 -8.23 -9.98
N TYR A 140 -4.01 -7.90 -10.63
CA TYR A 140 -4.05 -6.94 -11.75
C TYR A 140 -3.09 -7.28 -12.89
N GLU A 141 -2.93 -8.56 -13.21
CA GLU A 141 -2.01 -9.09 -14.22
C GLU A 141 -2.09 -8.34 -15.57
N GLY A 142 -3.29 -7.93 -15.98
CA GLY A 142 -3.49 -7.15 -17.21
C GLY A 142 -2.72 -5.82 -17.25
N PHE A 143 -2.25 -5.29 -16.11
CA PHE A 143 -1.41 -4.09 -16.09
C PHE A 143 0.05 -4.35 -16.52
N LEU A 144 0.45 -5.61 -16.69
CA LEU A 144 1.73 -5.93 -17.31
C LEU A 144 1.72 -5.62 -18.82
N GLU A 145 0.57 -5.79 -19.46
CA GLU A 145 0.38 -5.58 -20.90
C GLU A 145 -0.19 -4.19 -21.21
N ASP A 146 -1.16 -3.73 -20.40
CA ASP A 146 -1.84 -2.43 -20.55
C ASP A 146 -1.76 -1.65 -19.22
N PRO A 147 -0.62 -0.98 -18.95
CA PRO A 147 -0.39 -0.29 -17.70
C PRO A 147 -1.38 0.86 -17.48
N PRO A 148 -1.74 1.16 -16.23
CA PRO A 148 -2.58 2.30 -15.91
C PRO A 148 -1.89 3.61 -16.30
N PRO A 149 -2.67 4.69 -16.54
CA PRO A 149 -2.09 6.02 -16.76
C PRO A 149 -1.13 6.42 -15.65
N GLN A 150 -0.12 7.20 -15.98
CA GLN A 150 0.94 7.60 -15.09
C GLN A 150 0.78 9.05 -14.62
N LYS A 151 1.37 9.36 -13.46
CA LYS A 151 1.46 10.73 -12.93
C LYS A 151 0.10 11.46 -12.90
N GLU A 152 0.00 12.67 -13.45
CA GLU A 152 -1.22 13.49 -13.45
C GLU A 152 -2.41 12.81 -14.15
N ASP A 153 -2.16 12.00 -15.20
CA ASP A 153 -3.20 11.31 -15.93
C ASP A 153 -3.85 10.18 -15.11
N PHE A 154 -3.17 9.71 -14.04
CA PHE A 154 -3.73 8.76 -13.09
C PHE A 154 -4.97 9.30 -12.37
N LEU A 155 -5.11 10.62 -12.23
CA LEU A 155 -6.29 11.23 -11.61
C LEU A 155 -7.59 10.81 -12.32
N SER A 156 -7.64 10.88 -13.65
CA SER A 156 -8.84 10.52 -14.42
C SER A 156 -9.19 9.03 -14.28
N PHE A 157 -8.17 8.17 -14.24
CA PHE A 157 -8.30 6.73 -14.00
C PHE A 157 -8.82 6.47 -12.60
N TRP A 158 -8.21 7.07 -11.57
CA TRP A 158 -8.64 6.90 -10.18
C TRP A 158 -10.08 7.36 -9.95
N LEU A 159 -10.46 8.55 -10.44
CA LEU A 159 -11.83 9.04 -10.35
C LEU A 159 -12.84 8.08 -10.97
N ALA A 160 -12.51 7.48 -12.12
CA ALA A 160 -13.39 6.58 -12.84
C ALA A 160 -13.49 5.20 -12.17
N THR A 161 -12.38 4.63 -11.78
CA THR A 161 -12.27 3.24 -11.32
C THR A 161 -12.38 3.09 -9.80
N ARG A 162 -12.09 4.15 -9.02
CA ARG A 162 -11.93 4.15 -7.56
C ARG A 162 -10.83 3.16 -7.14
N PHE A 163 -9.81 3.04 -8.00
CA PHE A 163 -8.71 2.13 -7.79
C PHE A 163 -8.02 2.43 -6.46
N VAL A 164 -7.67 1.38 -5.74
CA VAL A 164 -6.88 1.45 -4.52
C VAL A 164 -5.58 0.73 -4.78
N LEU A 165 -4.47 1.40 -4.51
CA LEU A 165 -3.15 0.80 -4.64
C LEU A 165 -3.06 -0.44 -3.75
N PRO A 166 -2.47 -1.54 -4.26
CA PRO A 166 -2.28 -2.73 -3.43
C PRO A 166 -1.42 -2.39 -2.21
N GLU A 167 -1.92 -2.75 -1.04
CA GLU A 167 -1.20 -2.54 0.23
C GLU A 167 0.09 -3.37 0.24
N GLY A 168 1.16 -2.81 0.79
CA GLY A 168 2.43 -3.51 0.96
C GLY A 168 3.37 -3.51 -0.25
N ASN A 169 2.99 -2.97 -1.40
CA ASN A 169 3.86 -2.98 -2.57
C ASN A 169 4.17 -1.61 -3.18
N TYR A 170 4.04 -0.57 -2.40
CA TYR A 170 4.45 0.76 -2.81
C TYR A 170 5.53 1.34 -1.90
N CYS A 171 6.37 2.17 -2.50
CA CYS A 171 7.34 3.00 -1.83
C CYS A 171 6.92 4.46 -1.97
N VAL A 172 6.83 5.18 -0.87
CA VAL A 172 6.32 6.54 -0.82
C VAL A 172 7.30 7.48 -0.12
N ARG A 173 7.35 8.76 -0.52
CA ARG A 173 8.10 9.77 0.22
C ARG A 173 7.57 9.89 1.64
N ALA A 174 8.47 9.88 2.62
CA ALA A 174 8.09 9.86 4.04
C ALA A 174 7.27 11.10 4.45
N SER A 175 7.61 12.27 3.90
CA SER A 175 6.84 13.51 4.11
C SER A 175 5.40 13.38 3.60
N VAL A 176 5.25 12.86 2.38
CA VAL A 176 3.93 12.67 1.75
C VAL A 176 3.10 11.62 2.51
N LEU A 177 3.72 10.52 2.96
CA LEU A 177 2.99 9.53 3.75
C LEU A 177 2.51 10.12 5.07
N ARG A 178 3.37 10.81 5.83
CA ARG A 178 3.01 11.44 7.10
C ARG A 178 1.90 12.48 6.97
N GLU A 179 1.93 13.28 5.91
CA GLU A 179 0.91 14.30 5.65
C GLU A 179 -0.47 13.68 5.31
N ASN A 180 -0.48 12.54 4.61
CA ASN A 180 -1.70 11.98 4.03
C ASN A 180 -2.21 10.73 4.76
N PHE A 181 -1.40 10.13 5.63
CA PHE A 181 -1.85 8.97 6.40
C PHE A 181 -2.90 9.40 7.43
N PRO A 182 -3.97 8.64 7.64
CA PRO A 182 -4.99 8.98 8.61
C PRO A 182 -4.39 9.16 10.01
N ASP A 183 -4.76 10.23 10.70
CA ASP A 183 -4.44 10.43 12.11
C ASP A 183 -5.50 9.74 13.00
N GLY A 184 -5.24 9.70 14.31
CA GLY A 184 -6.17 9.11 15.29
C GLY A 184 -7.54 9.79 15.35
N ASN A 185 -7.66 11.01 14.80
CA ASN A 185 -8.89 11.76 14.64
C ASN A 185 -9.56 11.48 13.29
N ALA A 186 -8.97 10.65 12.43
CA ALA A 186 -9.56 10.25 11.16
C ALA A 186 -10.95 9.68 11.42
N ARG A 187 -11.90 10.11 10.58
CA ARG A 187 -13.27 9.66 10.62
C ARG A 187 -13.32 8.14 10.85
N GLU A 188 -14.11 7.71 11.81
CA GLU A 188 -14.18 6.34 12.36
C GLU A 188 -14.11 5.22 11.32
N HIS A 189 -14.63 5.45 10.11
CA HIS A 189 -14.66 4.47 9.03
C HIS A 189 -13.30 4.24 8.30
N TYR A 190 -12.28 5.11 8.50
CA TYR A 190 -10.92 4.90 7.93
C TYR A 190 -9.90 4.42 8.97
N ARG A 191 -10.28 4.25 10.24
CA ARG A 191 -9.37 3.79 11.30
C ARG A 191 -8.84 2.39 11.05
N ILE A 192 -9.68 1.48 10.56
CA ILE A 192 -9.33 0.09 10.29
C ILE A 192 -8.79 -0.10 8.87
N HIS A 193 -9.19 0.77 7.94
CA HIS A 193 -8.84 0.76 6.53
C HIS A 193 -8.01 2.01 6.18
N CYS A 194 -6.93 2.22 6.93
CA CYS A 194 -6.08 3.41 6.81
C CYS A 194 -5.54 3.62 5.39
N HIS A 195 -5.32 2.55 4.62
CA HIS A 195 -4.92 2.63 3.22
C HIS A 195 -5.97 3.28 2.30
N LEU A 196 -7.28 3.11 2.58
CA LEU A 196 -8.34 3.82 1.83
C LEU A 196 -8.30 5.32 2.12
N GLY A 197 -8.11 5.67 3.40
CA GLY A 197 -7.98 7.07 3.82
C GLY A 197 -6.72 7.72 3.24
N PHE A 198 -5.60 7.01 3.28
CA PHE A 198 -4.35 7.45 2.64
C PHE A 198 -4.56 7.70 1.15
N MET A 199 -5.11 6.73 0.41
CA MET A 199 -5.33 6.86 -1.03
C MET A 199 -6.25 8.03 -1.38
N TYR A 200 -7.33 8.23 -0.62
CA TYR A 200 -8.23 9.36 -0.80
C TYR A 200 -7.50 10.70 -0.60
N ASN A 201 -6.79 10.86 0.52
CA ASN A 201 -6.04 12.07 0.84
C ASN A 201 -4.94 12.33 -0.20
N PHE A 202 -4.15 11.31 -0.53
CA PHE A 202 -3.07 11.37 -1.52
C PHE A 202 -3.57 11.90 -2.86
N MET A 203 -4.66 11.32 -3.38
CA MET A 203 -5.21 11.72 -4.68
C MET A 203 -5.88 13.09 -4.65
N THR A 204 -6.68 13.38 -3.63
CA THR A 204 -7.41 14.67 -3.56
C THR A 204 -6.50 15.84 -3.27
N ARG A 205 -5.36 15.61 -2.64
CA ARG A 205 -4.33 16.64 -2.40
C ARG A 205 -3.36 16.81 -3.57
N GLY A 206 -3.49 15.98 -4.63
CA GLY A 206 -2.80 16.19 -5.91
C GLY A 206 -1.44 15.52 -6.03
N TYR A 207 -1.16 14.50 -5.23
CA TYR A 207 0.06 13.70 -5.36
C TYR A 207 -0.06 12.68 -6.48
N CYS A 208 1.05 12.39 -7.15
CA CYS A 208 1.09 11.55 -8.33
C CYS A 208 1.82 10.23 -8.07
N PRO A 209 1.20 9.06 -8.39
CA PRO A 209 1.88 7.79 -8.36
C PRO A 209 2.57 7.49 -9.69
N LEU A 210 3.61 6.63 -9.62
CA LEU A 210 4.27 6.02 -10.77
C LEU A 210 4.13 4.51 -10.67
N PHE A 211 3.64 3.87 -11.72
CA PHE A 211 3.52 2.43 -11.82
C PHE A 211 4.75 1.81 -12.48
N VAL A 212 5.20 0.68 -11.95
CA VAL A 212 6.25 -0.17 -12.54
C VAL A 212 5.60 -1.50 -12.93
N PRO A 213 5.64 -1.90 -14.23
CA PRO A 213 4.99 -3.12 -14.70
C PRO A 213 5.81 -4.37 -14.35
N GLU A 214 5.97 -4.62 -13.06
CA GLU A 214 6.72 -5.77 -12.52
C GLU A 214 5.98 -6.38 -11.34
N VAL A 215 6.21 -7.67 -11.12
CA VAL A 215 5.78 -8.37 -9.90
C VAL A 215 6.90 -8.30 -8.88
N VAL A 216 6.66 -7.64 -7.76
CA VAL A 216 7.73 -7.30 -6.80
C VAL A 216 7.56 -7.92 -5.43
N ASN A 217 6.33 -8.22 -5.04
CA ASN A 217 6.03 -8.79 -3.72
C ASN A 217 4.96 -9.88 -3.80
N TYR A 218 4.78 -10.58 -2.71
CA TYR A 218 3.66 -11.50 -2.54
C TYR A 218 2.76 -11.04 -1.40
N GLY A 219 1.45 -11.27 -1.58
CA GLY A 219 0.45 -11.19 -0.52
C GLY A 219 -0.05 -12.58 -0.18
N ARG A 220 0.14 -13.03 1.07
CA ARG A 220 -0.20 -14.38 1.49
C ARG A 220 -1.66 -14.47 1.94
N PHE A 221 -2.37 -15.51 1.46
CA PHE A 221 -3.68 -15.88 1.96
C PHE A 221 -3.56 -16.95 3.05
N HIS A 222 -4.12 -16.66 4.23
CA HIS A 222 -4.20 -17.62 5.33
C HIS A 222 -5.46 -17.41 6.19
N ALA A 223 -5.87 -18.42 6.93
CA ALA A 223 -7.11 -18.41 7.71
C ALA A 223 -7.15 -17.31 8.80
N GLY A 224 -5.98 -16.98 9.37
CA GLY A 224 -5.83 -15.92 10.38
C GLY A 224 -5.78 -14.50 9.83
N GLN A 225 -5.83 -14.32 8.52
CA GLN A 225 -5.68 -13.02 7.90
C GLN A 225 -6.82 -12.08 8.28
N ARG A 226 -6.46 -10.86 8.74
CA ARG A 226 -7.41 -9.84 9.18
C ARG A 226 -8.49 -9.54 8.14
N GLY A 227 -8.11 -9.37 6.88
CA GLY A 227 -9.05 -9.10 5.80
C GLY A 227 -10.11 -10.19 5.59
N GLN A 228 -9.88 -11.43 6.06
CA GLN A 228 -10.89 -12.47 6.06
C GLN A 228 -11.85 -12.35 7.25
N ARG A 229 -11.34 -11.92 8.42
CA ARG A 229 -12.16 -11.73 9.64
C ARG A 229 -13.08 -10.52 9.52
N LEU A 230 -12.64 -9.44 8.86
CA LEU A 230 -13.34 -8.15 8.79
C LEU A 230 -14.23 -7.97 7.55
N GLN A 231 -14.58 -9.03 6.81
CA GLN A 231 -15.39 -8.91 5.57
C GLN A 231 -16.70 -8.14 5.73
N ALA A 232 -17.35 -8.22 6.90
CA ALA A 232 -18.56 -7.46 7.18
C ALA A 232 -18.28 -5.95 7.36
N GLU A 233 -17.11 -5.60 7.90
CA GLU A 233 -16.68 -4.23 8.19
C GLU A 233 -16.00 -3.57 6.98
N GLU A 234 -15.33 -4.33 6.13
CA GLU A 234 -14.67 -3.84 4.91
C GLU A 234 -15.65 -3.24 3.89
N ARG A 235 -16.83 -3.85 3.73
CA ARG A 235 -17.84 -3.37 2.76
C ARG A 235 -18.32 -1.95 3.02
N PRO A 236 -18.66 -1.55 4.26
CA PRO A 236 -19.05 -0.17 4.56
C PRO A 236 -17.94 0.83 4.30
N ALA A 237 -16.71 0.55 4.71
CA ALA A 237 -15.56 1.43 4.51
C ALA A 237 -15.25 1.63 3.02
N TYR A 238 -15.21 0.56 2.24
CA TYR A 238 -15.01 0.63 0.80
C TYR A 238 -16.18 1.34 0.09
N LYS A 239 -17.43 1.08 0.49
CA LYS A 239 -18.58 1.79 -0.04
C LYS A 239 -18.52 3.29 0.25
N LYS A 240 -18.08 3.65 1.44
CA LYS A 240 -17.86 5.06 1.82
C LYS A 240 -16.77 5.68 0.95
N TYR A 241 -15.62 5.01 0.79
CA TYR A 241 -14.54 5.44 -0.10
C TYR A 241 -15.03 5.70 -1.52
N VAL A 242 -15.77 4.76 -2.10
CA VAL A 242 -16.37 4.91 -3.44
C VAL A 242 -17.28 6.12 -3.53
N ASN A 243 -18.08 6.38 -2.50
CA ASN A 243 -18.98 7.54 -2.45
C ASN A 243 -18.19 8.85 -2.31
N ASP A 244 -17.16 8.89 -1.48
CA ASP A 244 -16.32 10.07 -1.29
C ASP A 244 -15.59 10.43 -2.61
N VAL A 245 -15.04 9.44 -3.33
CA VAL A 245 -14.43 9.67 -4.65
C VAL A 245 -15.44 10.16 -5.67
N ARG A 246 -16.66 9.62 -5.68
CA ARG A 246 -17.74 10.09 -6.58
C ARG A 246 -18.15 11.54 -6.27
N LEU A 247 -18.27 11.89 -5.00
CA LEU A 247 -18.58 13.24 -4.56
C LEU A 247 -17.51 14.21 -5.02
N TYR A 248 -16.23 13.86 -4.79
CA TYR A 248 -15.10 14.68 -5.21
C TYR A 248 -15.07 14.87 -6.74
N ALA A 249 -15.27 13.81 -7.53
CA ALA A 249 -15.36 13.91 -8.97
C ALA A 249 -16.50 14.85 -9.42
N GLY A 250 -17.67 14.77 -8.77
CA GLY A 250 -18.80 15.65 -9.02
C GLY A 250 -18.45 17.12 -8.76
N GLN A 251 -17.85 17.40 -7.62
CA GLN A 251 -17.43 18.76 -7.23
C GLN A 251 -16.37 19.33 -8.19
N LEU A 252 -15.37 18.53 -8.56
CA LEU A 252 -14.35 18.91 -9.54
C LEU A 252 -14.98 19.26 -10.91
N PHE A 253 -15.90 18.43 -11.39
CA PHE A 253 -16.52 18.64 -12.70
C PHE A 253 -17.54 19.78 -12.73
N ARG A 254 -18.07 20.20 -11.59
CA ARG A 254 -18.92 21.41 -11.47
C ARG A 254 -18.10 22.68 -11.17
N GLY A 255 -16.79 22.54 -10.91
CA GLY A 255 -15.92 23.66 -10.55
C GLY A 255 -16.11 24.12 -9.09
N GLU A 256 -16.68 23.29 -8.25
CA GLU A 256 -16.88 23.56 -6.81
C GLU A 256 -15.59 23.35 -6.00
N VAL A 257 -14.65 22.55 -6.53
CA VAL A 257 -13.30 22.37 -5.99
C VAL A 257 -12.27 22.60 -7.08
N VAL A 258 -11.13 23.18 -6.70
CA VAL A 258 -9.95 23.33 -7.56
C VAL A 258 -8.99 22.20 -7.20
N HIS A 259 -8.68 21.35 -8.18
CA HIS A 259 -7.64 20.34 -8.01
C HIS A 259 -6.28 20.94 -8.39
N VAL A 260 -5.29 20.69 -7.54
CA VAL A 260 -3.89 21.05 -7.81
C VAL A 260 -3.07 19.77 -7.95
N PHE A 261 -1.98 19.83 -8.70
CA PHE A 261 -0.96 18.78 -8.67
C PHE A 261 0.24 19.24 -7.85
N ARG A 262 0.86 18.29 -7.15
CA ARG A 262 2.01 18.56 -6.28
C ARG A 262 3.19 17.68 -6.67
N ASP A 263 4.38 18.18 -6.42
CA ASP A 263 5.58 17.36 -6.44
C ASP A 263 5.72 16.52 -5.16
N GLY A 264 6.81 15.76 -5.07
CA GLY A 264 7.10 14.94 -3.91
C GLY A 264 7.53 15.70 -2.65
N GLU A 265 7.63 17.02 -2.72
CA GLU A 265 7.97 17.92 -1.61
C GLU A 265 6.79 18.81 -1.22
N SER A 266 5.58 18.45 -1.67
CA SER A 266 4.31 19.14 -1.41
C SER A 266 4.15 20.51 -2.09
N ALA A 267 5.08 20.92 -2.96
CA ALA A 267 4.93 22.15 -3.72
C ALA A 267 3.89 21.98 -4.85
N VAL A 268 3.03 22.99 -5.02
CA VAL A 268 2.04 22.99 -6.13
C VAL A 268 2.78 23.20 -7.43
N THR A 269 2.68 22.23 -8.35
CA THR A 269 3.31 22.26 -9.67
C THR A 269 2.38 22.80 -10.74
N SER A 270 1.10 22.48 -10.65
CA SER A 270 0.07 22.96 -11.56
C SER A 270 -1.32 22.95 -10.93
N THR A 271 -2.25 23.65 -11.58
CA THR A 271 -3.66 23.72 -11.17
C THR A 271 -4.53 23.28 -12.34
N VAL A 272 -5.56 22.48 -12.05
CA VAL A 272 -6.51 22.02 -13.06
C VAL A 272 -7.41 23.19 -13.49
N ASP A 273 -7.08 23.80 -14.63
CA ASP A 273 -7.88 24.81 -15.28
C ASP A 273 -9.11 24.22 -16.01
N ALA A 274 -9.92 25.06 -16.62
CA ALA A 274 -11.12 24.64 -17.35
C ALA A 274 -10.80 23.72 -18.54
N ARG A 275 -9.62 23.84 -19.17
CA ARG A 275 -9.18 22.97 -20.29
C ARG A 275 -8.77 21.61 -19.78
N ALA A 276 -7.95 21.57 -18.73
CA ALA A 276 -7.52 20.34 -18.05
C ALA A 276 -8.73 19.58 -17.48
N SER A 277 -9.67 20.28 -16.86
CA SER A 277 -10.92 19.69 -16.33
C SER A 277 -11.74 19.01 -17.43
N ARG A 278 -11.85 19.62 -18.64
CA ARG A 278 -12.52 18.98 -19.79
C ARG A 278 -11.79 17.71 -20.25
N ARG A 279 -10.43 17.73 -20.28
CA ARG A 279 -9.61 16.55 -20.61
C ARG A 279 -9.85 15.44 -19.59
N ILE A 280 -9.70 15.72 -18.31
CA ILE A 280 -9.93 14.77 -17.20
C ILE A 280 -11.34 14.16 -17.29
N ARG A 281 -12.36 14.97 -17.57
CA ARG A 281 -13.75 14.50 -17.71
C ARG A 281 -13.95 13.58 -18.92
N LYS A 282 -13.25 13.85 -20.05
CA LYS A 282 -13.27 13.00 -21.24
C LYS A 282 -12.62 11.64 -20.93
N ASP A 283 -11.44 11.65 -20.33
CA ASP A 283 -10.69 10.44 -19.98
C ASP A 283 -11.41 9.63 -18.87
N TYR A 284 -12.00 10.30 -17.91
CA TYR A 284 -12.89 9.68 -16.92
C TYR A 284 -14.01 8.87 -17.58
N ARG A 285 -14.70 9.43 -18.58
CA ARG A 285 -15.76 8.70 -19.33
C ARG A 285 -15.20 7.51 -20.09
N LYS A 286 -14.01 7.65 -20.72
CA LYS A 286 -13.31 6.55 -21.40
C LYS A 286 -13.01 5.41 -20.42
N HIS A 287 -12.45 5.72 -19.27
CA HIS A 287 -12.13 4.71 -18.24
C HIS A 287 -13.39 4.06 -17.65
N GLN A 288 -14.48 4.80 -17.49
CA GLN A 288 -15.77 4.21 -17.08
C GLN A 288 -16.31 3.20 -18.09
N LEU A 289 -16.22 3.51 -19.40
CA LEU A 289 -16.62 2.59 -20.45
C LEU A 289 -15.75 1.33 -20.51
N LEU A 290 -14.44 1.49 -20.37
CA LEU A 290 -13.50 0.38 -20.28
C LEU A 290 -13.78 -0.47 -19.02
N GLN A 291 -14.02 0.15 -17.88
CA GLN A 291 -14.36 -0.55 -16.63
C GLN A 291 -15.66 -1.36 -16.79
N SER A 292 -16.67 -0.87 -17.49
CA SER A 292 -17.90 -1.64 -17.74
C SER A 292 -17.67 -2.89 -18.59
N ARG A 293 -16.64 -2.88 -19.45
CA ARG A 293 -16.18 -4.05 -20.22
C ARG A 293 -15.25 -4.95 -19.39
N LEU A 294 -14.32 -4.36 -18.64
CA LEU A 294 -13.36 -5.07 -17.78
C LEU A 294 -14.01 -5.63 -16.50
N LEU A 295 -15.07 -5.03 -15.95
CA LEU A 295 -15.81 -5.57 -14.81
C LEU A 295 -16.51 -6.90 -15.11
N ARG A 296 -16.72 -7.25 -16.39
CA ARG A 296 -17.12 -8.61 -16.78
C ARG A 296 -15.97 -9.62 -16.67
N THR A 297 -14.72 -9.13 -16.63
CA THR A 297 -13.47 -9.95 -16.62
C THR A 297 -12.54 -9.62 -15.45
N ALA A 298 -12.83 -8.60 -14.63
CA ALA A 298 -11.88 -7.99 -13.72
C ALA A 298 -11.70 -8.70 -12.36
N PRO A 299 -10.47 -8.68 -11.82
CA PRO A 299 -10.05 -9.43 -10.65
C PRO A 299 -10.79 -9.11 -9.34
N TYR A 300 -11.33 -7.90 -9.15
CA TYR A 300 -12.02 -7.53 -7.91
C TYR A 300 -13.38 -8.24 -7.75
N VAL A 301 -14.17 -8.36 -8.81
CA VAL A 301 -15.41 -9.17 -8.80
C VAL A 301 -15.05 -10.66 -8.75
N LEU A 302 -13.98 -11.07 -9.42
CA LEU A 302 -13.39 -12.41 -9.27
C LEU A 302 -12.76 -12.61 -7.89
N PHE A 303 -12.14 -11.60 -7.28
CA PHE A 303 -11.62 -11.64 -5.92
C PHE A 303 -12.74 -11.91 -4.90
N VAL A 304 -13.87 -11.21 -4.99
CA VAL A 304 -15.05 -11.49 -4.14
C VAL A 304 -15.68 -12.84 -4.48
N LYS A 305 -15.79 -13.21 -5.77
CA LYS A 305 -16.32 -14.53 -6.20
C LYS A 305 -15.36 -15.69 -5.92
N PHE A 306 -14.05 -15.49 -6.03
CA PHE A 306 -13.05 -16.49 -5.71
C PHE A 306 -12.95 -16.72 -4.20
N ARG A 307 -13.04 -15.68 -3.37
CA ARG A 307 -13.19 -15.78 -1.92
C ARG A 307 -14.42 -16.63 -1.53
N THR A 308 -15.53 -16.48 -2.24
CA THR A 308 -16.75 -17.27 -2.00
C THR A 308 -16.54 -18.73 -2.40
N LYS A 309 -15.80 -19.00 -3.48
CA LYS A 309 -15.55 -20.36 -4.00
C LYS A 309 -14.48 -21.11 -3.18
N VAL A 310 -13.43 -20.40 -2.71
CA VAL A 310 -12.44 -20.96 -1.78
C VAL A 310 -13.09 -21.31 -0.45
N ARG A 311 -14.03 -20.50 0.05
CA ARG A 311 -14.81 -20.79 1.26
C ARG A 311 -15.67 -22.08 1.11
N GLN A 312 -16.29 -22.29 -0.06
CA GLN A 312 -17.06 -23.51 -0.34
C GLN A 312 -16.18 -24.76 -0.41
N VAL A 313 -14.93 -24.63 -0.88
CA VAL A 313 -13.97 -25.76 -0.95
C VAL A 313 -13.41 -26.10 0.43
N PHE A 314 -13.19 -25.12 1.31
CA PHE A 314 -12.68 -25.35 2.67
C PHE A 314 -13.77 -25.77 3.65
N SER A 315 -15.02 -25.27 3.55
CA SER A 315 -16.13 -25.74 4.38
C SER A 315 -16.52 -27.19 4.04
N ALA A 316 -16.41 -27.61 2.78
CA ALA A 316 -16.67 -28.97 2.35
C ALA A 316 -15.59 -29.98 2.78
N LYS A 317 -14.41 -29.56 3.25
CA LYS A 317 -13.36 -30.43 3.80
C LYS A 317 -13.38 -30.55 5.32
N THR A 318 -14.17 -29.73 6.03
CA THR A 318 -14.34 -29.80 7.49
C THR A 318 -15.57 -30.60 7.91
N GLU A 319 -16.37 -31.11 6.93
CA GLU A 319 -17.54 -31.96 7.16
C GLU A 319 -17.34 -33.39 6.65
N ARG A 320 -16.06 -33.84 6.49
CA ARG A 320 -15.74 -35.24 6.24
C ARG A 320 -14.72 -35.76 7.25
#